data_4c0d9265906f9cbb1d4367f845657b76
#
_entry.id   4c0d9265906f9cbb1d4367f845657b76
#
_cell.length_a   1.000
_cell.length_b   1.000
_cell.length_c   1.000
_cell.angle_alpha   90.00
_cell.angle_beta   90.00
_cell.angle_gamma   90.00
#
_symmetry.space_group_name_H-M   'P 1'
#
loop_
_entity.id
_entity.type
_entity.pdbx_description
1 polymer ?
#
loop_
_entity_poly.entity_id
_entity_poly.type
_entity_poly.pdbx_seq_one_letter_code
_entity_poly.pdbx_strand_id
1 'polypeptide(L)'
;DDVIDRLKVKPEMQQRLAESFEAALRLADGSPLTIDVRPAMMPLSPWLPVVLLGQLALLIGCTWLAVRIAVGPLTRLAQAVETLDPNAHSVRLDEKGPTEVVHAAKAFNAMQDRIAAYLKERMQLLAAISHDLQTPITRMKLRAEFMDDSAEKDKLSQDLSEIEHLVREGVAYARSVHGATETSHRINLDAFLDSLAFDYQDTGKDVQLTGKNAAVIDTRPHAQRRVLVNLVDNALKFGGAAQIQVQRTDNGQLAIQVLDRGPGINEQELAEVLKPFYRVESSRNRETGGVGLGLSAARAIVREQGGELTLSNRSGGGLLARVELPL
;
A
#
# COMPACT_ATOMS: atom_id res chain seq x y z
N ASP A 1 56.70 49.75 6.56
CA ASP A 1 55.47 50.53 6.85
C ASP A 1 55.79 51.98 7.32
N ASP A 2 56.82 52.17 8.08
CA ASP A 2 57.16 53.46 8.72
C ASP A 2 57.69 54.55 7.75
N VAL A 3 58.13 54.17 6.55
CA VAL A 3 58.71 55.05 5.52
C VAL A 3 57.58 55.62 4.62
N ILE A 4 56.55 54.87 4.37
CA ILE A 4 55.43 55.21 3.51
C ILE A 4 54.52 56.28 4.20
N ASP A 5 54.35 56.14 5.51
CA ASP A 5 53.56 57.06 6.33
C ASP A 5 54.20 58.44 6.48
N ARG A 6 55.53 58.54 6.41
CA ARG A 6 56.27 59.80 6.47
C ARG A 6 56.21 60.63 5.18
N LEU A 7 55.85 60.03 4.06
CA LEU A 7 55.87 60.69 2.74
C LEU A 7 54.56 61.32 2.32
N LYS A 8 53.47 61.21 3.12
CA LYS A 8 52.10 61.73 2.80
C LYS A 8 51.71 61.45 1.35
N VAL A 9 51.88 60.23 0.89
CA VAL A 9 51.61 59.86 -0.51
C VAL A 9 50.10 59.71 -0.72
N LYS A 10 49.55 60.32 -1.76
CA LYS A 10 48.14 60.23 -2.12
C LYS A 10 47.73 58.77 -2.35
N PRO A 11 46.52 58.34 -1.98
CA PRO A 11 46.06 56.97 -2.07
C PRO A 11 46.18 56.36 -3.49
N GLU A 12 46.08 57.17 -4.53
CA GLU A 12 46.29 56.72 -5.92
C GLU A 12 47.73 56.38 -6.24
N MET A 13 48.67 56.94 -5.50
CA MET A 13 50.13 56.67 -5.64
C MET A 13 50.56 55.50 -4.76
N GLN A 14 49.83 55.21 -3.65
CA GLN A 14 50.06 54.03 -2.83
C GLN A 14 49.78 52.72 -3.62
N GLN A 15 48.78 52.75 -4.49
CA GLN A 15 48.41 51.60 -5.33
C GLN A 15 49.48 51.34 -6.43
N ARG A 16 50.13 52.38 -6.97
CA ARG A 16 51.22 52.28 -7.91
C ARG A 16 52.56 51.93 -7.23
N LEU A 17 52.77 52.36 -5.98
CA LEU A 17 53.92 52.01 -5.16
C LEU A 17 53.94 50.57 -4.69
N ALA A 18 52.79 49.92 -4.64
CA ALA A 18 52.70 48.48 -4.39
C ALA A 18 53.21 47.65 -5.57
N GLU A 19 53.21 48.23 -6.77
CA GLU A 19 53.69 47.59 -7.99
C GLU A 19 55.22 47.77 -8.25
N SER A 20 55.80 48.86 -7.77
CA SER A 20 57.25 49.12 -7.84
C SER A 20 57.62 50.18 -6.81
N PHE A 21 58.68 49.98 -6.05
CA PHE A 21 59.20 51.05 -5.22
C PHE A 21 60.70 51.32 -5.53
N GLU A 22 61.03 52.60 -5.62
CA GLU A 22 62.36 53.10 -5.88
C GLU A 22 62.90 53.63 -4.56
N ALA A 23 63.89 52.94 -4.01
CA ALA A 23 64.57 53.38 -2.83
C ALA A 23 65.83 54.16 -3.21
N ALA A 24 65.85 55.46 -2.93
CA ALA A 24 67.02 56.30 -3.13
C ALA A 24 67.80 56.38 -1.79
N LEU A 25 68.98 55.84 -1.75
CA LEU A 25 69.95 55.90 -0.65
C LEU A 25 71.16 56.77 -1.04
N ARG A 26 71.60 57.58 -0.06
CA ARG A 26 72.95 58.27 -0.25
C ARG A 26 74.00 57.49 0.48
N LEU A 27 75.04 57.11 -0.27
CA LEU A 27 76.19 56.48 0.31
C LEU A 27 76.99 57.54 1.11
N ALA A 28 77.96 57.08 1.96
CA ALA A 28 78.76 57.91 2.80
C ALA A 28 79.70 58.84 2.02
N ASP A 29 79.94 58.58 0.75
CA ASP A 29 80.77 59.38 -0.21
C ASP A 29 79.87 60.40 -0.96
N GLY A 30 78.54 60.51 -0.65
CA GLY A 30 77.60 61.51 -1.25
C GLY A 30 76.99 61.00 -2.57
N SER A 31 77.37 59.86 -3.12
CA SER A 31 76.78 59.34 -4.34
C SER A 31 75.38 58.80 -4.14
N PRO A 32 74.39 59.10 -5.06
CA PRO A 32 73.03 58.56 -4.94
C PRO A 32 73.02 57.12 -5.46
N LEU A 33 72.54 56.19 -4.62
CA LEU A 33 72.17 54.82 -5.01
C LEU A 33 70.66 54.68 -5.13
N THR A 34 70.16 54.43 -6.31
CA THR A 34 68.75 54.20 -6.58
C THR A 34 68.53 52.67 -6.78
N ILE A 35 67.74 52.11 -5.92
CA ILE A 35 67.36 50.70 -6.01
C ILE A 35 65.92 50.65 -6.51
N ASP A 36 65.71 50.19 -7.73
CA ASP A 36 64.39 49.95 -8.33
C ASP A 36 63.99 48.49 -8.04
N VAL A 37 63.08 48.30 -7.09
CA VAL A 37 62.54 46.98 -6.75
C VAL A 37 61.20 46.82 -7.47
N ARG A 38 61.23 46.06 -8.53
CA ARG A 38 60.01 45.64 -9.24
C ARG A 38 59.62 44.29 -8.78
N PRO A 39 58.49 44.11 -8.09
CA PRO A 39 57.97 42.82 -7.81
C PRO A 39 57.72 42.10 -9.16
N ALA A 40 58.42 41.01 -9.39
CA ALA A 40 58.19 40.18 -10.56
C ALA A 40 56.78 39.56 -10.40
N MET A 41 55.79 40.22 -10.96
CA MET A 41 54.50 39.55 -11.12
C MET A 41 54.75 38.34 -12.01
N MET A 42 54.71 37.13 -11.40
CA MET A 42 54.66 35.92 -12.18
C MET A 42 53.42 35.98 -13.06
N PRO A 43 53.50 35.96 -14.38
CA PRO A 43 52.32 35.99 -15.23
C PRO A 43 51.50 34.75 -14.89
N LEU A 44 50.30 34.96 -14.40
CA LEU A 44 49.37 33.86 -14.16
C LEU A 44 49.25 33.09 -15.48
N SER A 45 49.58 31.80 -15.44
CA SER A 45 49.48 30.96 -16.62
C SER A 45 48.10 31.05 -17.21
N PRO A 46 47.93 31.33 -18.53
CA PRO A 46 46.60 31.42 -19.16
C PRO A 46 45.76 30.13 -19.02
N TRP A 47 46.42 29.03 -18.66
CA TRP A 47 45.77 27.73 -18.40
C TRP A 47 45.23 27.60 -16.98
N LEU A 48 45.58 28.47 -16.04
CA LEU A 48 45.14 28.42 -14.66
C LEU A 48 43.60 28.43 -14.54
N PRO A 49 42.87 29.35 -15.19
CA PRO A 49 41.38 29.36 -15.11
C PRO A 49 40.79 28.07 -15.74
N VAL A 50 41.37 27.54 -16.80
CA VAL A 50 40.90 26.30 -17.44
C VAL A 50 41.09 25.10 -16.51
N VAL A 51 42.20 25.02 -15.83
CA VAL A 51 42.47 23.94 -14.84
C VAL A 51 41.50 24.07 -13.65
N LEU A 52 41.31 25.27 -13.13
CA LEU A 52 40.36 25.52 -12.02
C LEU A 52 38.92 25.17 -12.40
N LEU A 53 38.46 25.55 -13.60
CA LEU A 53 37.13 25.18 -14.09
C LEU A 53 37.01 23.66 -14.27
N GLY A 54 38.04 23.01 -14.79
CA GLY A 54 38.07 21.56 -14.92
C GLY A 54 37.99 20.84 -13.56
N GLN A 55 38.73 21.33 -12.56
CA GLN A 55 38.70 20.79 -11.20
C GLN A 55 37.31 21.02 -10.55
N LEU A 56 36.73 22.22 -10.73
CA LEU A 56 35.41 22.53 -10.23
C LEU A 56 34.33 21.62 -10.87
N ALA A 57 34.38 21.45 -12.19
CA ALA A 57 33.44 20.56 -12.90
C ALA A 57 33.61 19.09 -12.45
N LEU A 58 34.86 18.63 -12.27
CA LEU A 58 35.14 17.28 -11.74
C LEU A 58 34.57 17.13 -10.32
N LEU A 59 34.78 18.12 -9.45
CA LEU A 59 34.28 18.09 -8.06
C LEU A 59 32.78 18.06 -8.01
N ILE A 60 32.09 18.89 -8.81
CA ILE A 60 30.64 18.91 -8.94
C ILE A 60 30.14 17.52 -9.45
N GLY A 61 30.77 16.98 -10.49
CA GLY A 61 30.43 15.68 -11.05
C GLY A 61 30.59 14.53 -10.05
N CYS A 62 31.73 14.49 -9.33
CA CYS A 62 31.96 13.49 -8.29
C CYS A 62 30.97 13.62 -7.12
N THR A 63 30.69 14.84 -6.68
CA THR A 63 29.71 15.09 -5.60
C THR A 63 28.31 14.68 -6.03
N TRP A 64 27.88 15.05 -7.23
CA TRP A 64 26.59 14.67 -7.78
C TRP A 64 26.45 13.14 -7.88
N LEU A 65 27.50 12.46 -8.38
CA LEU A 65 27.51 11.00 -8.49
C LEU A 65 27.47 10.34 -7.10
N ALA A 66 28.24 10.84 -6.14
CA ALA A 66 28.26 10.32 -4.76
C ALA A 66 26.89 10.47 -4.09
N VAL A 67 26.25 11.65 -4.23
CA VAL A 67 24.90 11.90 -3.71
C VAL A 67 23.88 10.95 -4.37
N ARG A 68 23.95 10.80 -5.69
CA ARG A 68 23.03 9.91 -6.42
C ARG A 68 23.17 8.44 -5.98
N ILE A 69 24.39 7.96 -5.75
CA ILE A 69 24.65 6.59 -5.28
C ILE A 69 24.21 6.40 -3.83
N ALA A 70 24.37 7.41 -2.97
CA ALA A 70 24.04 7.31 -1.55
C ALA A 70 22.55 7.55 -1.27
N VAL A 71 21.93 8.55 -1.91
CA VAL A 71 20.55 8.98 -1.60
C VAL A 71 19.51 8.14 -2.35
N GLY A 72 19.79 7.72 -3.59
CA GLY A 72 18.86 6.94 -4.40
C GLY A 72 18.33 5.66 -3.73
N PRO A 73 19.16 4.83 -3.12
CA PRO A 73 18.70 3.65 -2.38
C PRO A 73 17.91 3.98 -1.12
N LEU A 74 18.25 5.07 -0.41
CA LEU A 74 17.51 5.51 0.79
C LEU A 74 16.09 5.96 0.45
N THR A 75 15.89 6.65 -0.66
CA THR A 75 14.52 7.01 -1.11
C THR A 75 13.70 5.78 -1.48
N ARG A 76 14.30 4.77 -2.11
CA ARG A 76 13.62 3.49 -2.38
C ARG A 76 13.26 2.75 -1.10
N LEU A 77 14.14 2.77 -0.10
CA LEU A 77 13.88 2.18 1.21
C LEU A 77 12.73 2.90 1.93
N ALA A 78 12.71 4.24 1.91
CA ALA A 78 11.63 5.03 2.47
C ALA A 78 10.28 4.71 1.78
N GLN A 79 10.27 4.68 0.45
CA GLN A 79 9.07 4.30 -0.31
C GLN A 79 8.62 2.86 -0.01
N ALA A 80 9.55 1.91 0.10
CA ALA A 80 9.23 0.53 0.44
C ALA A 80 8.64 0.40 1.85
N VAL A 81 9.06 1.24 2.80
CA VAL A 81 8.47 1.30 4.15
C VAL A 81 7.07 1.91 4.12
N GLU A 82 6.87 3.00 3.37
CA GLU A 82 5.55 3.65 3.24
C GLU A 82 4.52 2.77 2.52
N THR A 83 4.97 1.99 1.53
CA THR A 83 4.11 1.06 0.78
C THR A 83 4.08 -0.34 1.36
N LEU A 84 4.63 -0.53 2.56
CA LEU A 84 4.67 -1.83 3.21
C LEU A 84 3.24 -2.27 3.56
N ASP A 85 2.69 -3.14 2.72
CA ASP A 85 1.47 -3.87 3.05
C ASP A 85 1.87 -5.25 3.57
N PRO A 86 1.59 -5.57 4.84
CA PRO A 86 1.88 -6.88 5.42
C PRO A 86 1.21 -8.04 4.67
N ASN A 87 0.16 -7.75 3.89
CA ASN A 87 -0.64 -8.74 3.18
C ASN A 87 -0.27 -8.85 1.69
N ALA A 88 0.41 -7.84 1.12
CA ALA A 88 0.85 -7.86 -0.27
C ALA A 88 2.24 -8.53 -0.39
N HIS A 89 2.53 -9.08 -1.58
CA HIS A 89 3.89 -9.49 -1.92
C HIS A 89 4.77 -8.24 -1.94
N SER A 90 5.41 -7.95 -0.81
CA SER A 90 6.29 -6.81 -0.69
C SER A 90 7.49 -6.99 -1.62
N VAL A 91 7.76 -5.96 -2.41
CA VAL A 91 8.92 -5.92 -3.29
C VAL A 91 10.17 -6.00 -2.42
N ARG A 92 10.96 -7.07 -2.59
CA ARG A 92 12.27 -7.17 -1.93
C ARG A 92 13.18 -6.06 -2.43
N LEU A 93 13.85 -5.42 -1.50
CA LEU A 93 14.87 -4.43 -1.81
C LEU A 93 16.11 -5.11 -2.38
N ASP A 94 16.66 -4.53 -3.45
CA ASP A 94 17.90 -5.00 -4.05
C ASP A 94 19.07 -4.79 -3.08
N GLU A 95 19.86 -5.84 -2.84
CA GLU A 95 21.00 -5.84 -1.92
C GLU A 95 22.28 -5.39 -2.64
N LYS A 96 22.20 -4.27 -3.38
CA LYS A 96 23.31 -3.70 -4.14
C LYS A 96 23.59 -2.27 -3.71
N GLY A 97 24.86 -1.89 -3.74
CA GLY A 97 25.31 -0.52 -3.43
C GLY A 97 26.33 -0.44 -2.30
N PRO A 98 26.46 0.72 -1.64
CA PRO A 98 27.32 0.90 -0.47
C PRO A 98 27.00 -0.07 0.66
N THR A 99 27.96 -0.44 1.45
CA THR A 99 27.84 -1.45 2.53
C THR A 99 26.71 -1.14 3.48
N GLU A 100 26.50 0.11 3.85
CA GLU A 100 25.46 0.58 4.77
C GLU A 100 24.07 0.39 4.18
N VAL A 101 23.93 0.64 2.87
CA VAL A 101 22.68 0.44 2.14
C VAL A 101 22.33 -1.05 2.02
N VAL A 102 23.33 -1.88 1.71
CA VAL A 102 23.16 -3.35 1.67
C VAL A 102 22.75 -3.88 3.03
N HIS A 103 23.36 -3.41 4.12
CA HIS A 103 22.98 -3.78 5.48
C HIS A 103 21.51 -3.38 5.80
N ALA A 104 21.13 -2.18 5.44
CA ALA A 104 19.76 -1.70 5.65
C ALA A 104 18.75 -2.50 4.82
N ALA A 105 19.05 -2.79 3.54
CA ALA A 105 18.20 -3.61 2.68
C ALA A 105 18.03 -5.04 3.23
N LYS A 106 19.12 -5.68 3.68
CA LYS A 106 19.08 -7.01 4.32
C LYS A 106 18.24 -7.00 5.59
N ALA A 107 18.42 -6.01 6.46
CA ALA A 107 17.64 -5.88 7.69
C ALA A 107 16.15 -5.71 7.40
N PHE A 108 15.82 -4.90 6.40
CA PHE A 108 14.44 -4.68 5.95
C PHE A 108 13.84 -5.97 5.37
N ASN A 109 14.53 -6.66 4.45
CA ASN A 109 14.08 -7.92 3.87
C ASN A 109 13.87 -8.99 4.96
N ALA A 110 14.79 -9.09 5.93
CA ALA A 110 14.66 -10.00 7.06
C ALA A 110 13.47 -9.66 7.98
N MET A 111 13.19 -8.37 8.18
CA MET A 111 11.99 -7.92 8.90
C MET A 111 10.72 -8.35 8.17
N GLN A 112 10.63 -8.14 6.86
CA GLN A 112 9.50 -8.60 6.03
C GLN A 112 9.29 -10.10 6.14
N ASP A 113 10.36 -10.90 6.02
CA ASP A 113 10.29 -12.36 6.16
C ASP A 113 9.76 -12.78 7.55
N ARG A 114 10.17 -12.09 8.62
CA ARG A 114 9.66 -12.33 9.98
C ARG A 114 8.19 -11.98 10.13
N ILE A 115 7.75 -10.84 9.57
CA ILE A 115 6.33 -10.44 9.59
C ILE A 115 5.50 -11.48 8.83
N ALA A 116 5.92 -11.89 7.64
CA ALA A 116 5.22 -12.91 6.85
C ALA A 116 5.15 -14.26 7.58
N ALA A 117 6.25 -14.69 8.20
CA ALA A 117 6.27 -15.92 9.01
C ALA A 117 5.33 -15.84 10.23
N TYR A 118 5.35 -14.71 10.95
CA TYR A 118 4.46 -14.48 12.09
C TYR A 118 2.98 -14.49 11.69
N LEU A 119 2.63 -13.84 10.58
CA LEU A 119 1.26 -13.84 10.07
C LEU A 119 0.83 -15.25 9.67
N LYS A 120 1.70 -16.00 8.99
CA LYS A 120 1.45 -17.40 8.60
C LYS A 120 1.22 -18.29 9.82
N GLU A 121 2.06 -18.18 10.84
CA GLU A 121 1.91 -18.92 12.10
C GLU A 121 0.57 -18.60 12.77
N ARG A 122 0.23 -17.32 12.87
CA ARG A 122 -1.05 -16.88 13.44
C ARG A 122 -2.25 -17.46 12.69
N MET A 123 -2.15 -17.55 11.34
CA MET A 123 -3.18 -18.18 10.52
C MET A 123 -3.32 -19.68 10.77
N GLN A 124 -2.19 -20.37 10.95
CA GLN A 124 -2.19 -21.81 11.27
C GLN A 124 -2.84 -22.07 12.64
N LEU A 125 -2.53 -21.24 13.63
CA LEU A 125 -3.15 -21.31 14.96
C LEU A 125 -4.67 -21.10 14.89
N LEU A 126 -5.13 -20.08 14.16
CA LEU A 126 -6.57 -19.84 13.98
C LEU A 126 -7.26 -21.00 13.26
N ALA A 127 -6.62 -21.60 12.27
CA ALA A 127 -7.16 -22.76 11.57
C ALA A 127 -7.25 -23.99 12.51
N ALA A 128 -6.23 -24.23 13.33
CA ALA A 128 -6.23 -25.32 14.33
C ALA A 128 -7.32 -25.10 15.39
N ILE A 129 -7.42 -23.91 15.96
CA ILE A 129 -8.47 -23.56 16.94
C ILE A 129 -9.87 -23.78 16.34
N SER A 130 -10.07 -23.37 15.08
CA SER A 130 -11.35 -23.58 14.40
C SER A 130 -11.70 -25.04 14.27
N HIS A 131 -10.75 -25.87 13.84
CA HIS A 131 -10.94 -27.32 13.73
C HIS A 131 -11.27 -27.94 15.11
N ASP A 132 -10.56 -27.53 16.15
CA ASP A 132 -10.76 -28.04 17.50
C ASP A 132 -12.10 -27.60 18.11
N LEU A 133 -12.63 -26.43 17.72
CA LEU A 133 -13.95 -25.96 18.09
C LEU A 133 -15.07 -26.67 17.31
N GLN A 134 -14.86 -27.01 16.05
CA GLN A 134 -15.88 -27.74 15.26
C GLN A 134 -16.19 -29.12 15.84
N THR A 135 -15.20 -29.82 16.36
CA THR A 135 -15.38 -31.17 16.95
C THR A 135 -16.37 -31.19 18.10
N PRO A 136 -16.23 -30.37 19.17
CA PRO A 136 -17.20 -30.33 20.26
C PRO A 136 -18.59 -29.80 19.83
N ILE A 137 -18.63 -28.85 18.90
CA ILE A 137 -19.90 -28.33 18.36
C ILE A 137 -20.67 -29.45 17.66
N THR A 138 -20.02 -30.21 16.78
CA THR A 138 -20.62 -31.35 16.08
C THR A 138 -21.11 -32.41 17.09
N ARG A 139 -20.32 -32.66 18.13
CA ARG A 139 -20.72 -33.62 19.19
C ARG A 139 -21.93 -33.13 19.97
N MET A 140 -22.01 -31.83 20.25
CA MET A 140 -23.17 -31.23 20.91
C MET A 140 -24.42 -31.28 20.03
N LYS A 141 -24.28 -31.01 18.71
CA LYS A 141 -25.38 -31.16 17.74
C LYS A 141 -25.90 -32.58 17.71
N LEU A 142 -25.02 -33.59 17.61
CA LEU A 142 -25.42 -35.01 17.65
C LEU A 142 -26.15 -35.35 18.96
N ARG A 143 -25.72 -34.82 20.10
CA ARG A 143 -26.43 -35.02 21.36
C ARG A 143 -27.79 -34.36 21.39
N ALA A 144 -27.93 -33.17 20.82
CA ALA A 144 -29.20 -32.47 20.70
C ALA A 144 -30.19 -33.22 19.81
N GLU A 145 -29.72 -33.93 18.77
CA GLU A 145 -30.57 -34.77 17.92
C GLU A 145 -31.24 -35.93 18.69
N PHE A 146 -30.59 -36.45 19.74
CA PHE A 146 -31.13 -37.53 20.61
C PHE A 146 -31.99 -37.01 21.75
N MET A 147 -32.22 -35.70 21.87
CA MET A 147 -33.18 -35.13 22.83
C MET A 147 -34.60 -35.28 22.30
N ASP A 148 -35.54 -35.34 23.21
CA ASP A 148 -36.99 -35.34 22.86
C ASP A 148 -37.34 -33.99 22.16
N ASP A 149 -38.26 -34.09 21.23
CA ASP A 149 -38.69 -32.89 20.48
C ASP A 149 -39.31 -31.84 21.40
N SER A 150 -38.65 -30.73 21.52
CA SER A 150 -39.01 -29.61 22.39
C SER A 150 -38.51 -28.28 21.85
N ALA A 151 -39.18 -27.21 22.25
CA ALA A 151 -38.73 -25.86 21.90
C ALA A 151 -37.29 -25.55 22.43
N GLU A 152 -36.83 -26.26 23.45
CA GLU A 152 -35.47 -26.14 23.98
C GLU A 152 -34.45 -26.82 23.08
N LYS A 153 -34.78 -28.00 22.52
CA LYS A 153 -33.98 -28.69 21.51
C LYS A 153 -33.76 -27.81 20.28
N ASP A 154 -34.83 -27.19 19.78
CA ASP A 154 -34.80 -26.33 18.61
C ASP A 154 -33.91 -25.12 18.85
N LYS A 155 -34.04 -24.47 20.02
CA LYS A 155 -33.18 -23.37 20.42
C LYS A 155 -31.69 -23.77 20.53
N LEU A 156 -31.43 -24.91 21.18
CA LEU A 156 -30.06 -25.43 21.32
C LEU A 156 -29.44 -25.74 19.95
N SER A 157 -30.20 -26.37 19.05
CA SER A 157 -29.74 -26.68 17.70
C SER A 157 -29.47 -25.42 16.89
N GLN A 158 -30.29 -24.39 17.07
CA GLN A 158 -30.08 -23.07 16.45
C GLN A 158 -28.82 -22.38 17.00
N ASP A 159 -28.65 -22.33 18.33
CA ASP A 159 -27.49 -21.72 18.97
C ASP A 159 -26.18 -22.44 18.54
N LEU A 160 -26.17 -23.78 18.49
CA LEU A 160 -25.01 -24.55 18.02
C LEU A 160 -24.69 -24.28 16.55
N SER A 161 -25.71 -24.08 15.71
CA SER A 161 -25.53 -23.77 14.30
C SER A 161 -24.99 -22.34 14.11
N GLU A 162 -25.43 -21.41 14.95
CA GLU A 162 -24.91 -20.05 14.98
C GLU A 162 -23.43 -20.01 15.42
N ILE A 163 -23.06 -20.76 16.47
CA ILE A 163 -21.67 -20.86 16.93
C ILE A 163 -20.78 -21.48 15.82
N GLU A 164 -21.22 -22.54 15.17
CA GLU A 164 -20.48 -23.16 14.06
C GLU A 164 -20.26 -22.16 12.92
N HIS A 165 -21.27 -21.39 12.57
CA HIS A 165 -21.21 -20.36 11.56
C HIS A 165 -20.23 -19.25 11.95
N LEU A 166 -20.30 -18.75 13.20
CA LEU A 166 -19.37 -17.78 13.77
C LEU A 166 -17.90 -18.20 13.66
N VAL A 167 -17.60 -19.43 14.07
CA VAL A 167 -16.25 -19.99 14.01
C VAL A 167 -15.77 -20.10 12.57
N ARG A 168 -16.61 -20.58 11.66
CA ARG A 168 -16.28 -20.76 10.25
C ARG A 168 -16.03 -19.42 9.55
N GLU A 169 -16.92 -18.43 9.78
CA GLU A 169 -16.75 -17.08 9.22
C GLU A 169 -15.53 -16.36 9.78
N GLY A 170 -15.29 -16.47 11.10
CA GLY A 170 -14.13 -15.83 11.73
C GLY A 170 -12.80 -16.32 11.15
N VAL A 171 -12.63 -17.64 10.97
CA VAL A 171 -11.44 -18.19 10.32
C VAL A 171 -11.36 -17.83 8.86
N ALA A 172 -12.49 -17.85 8.18
CA ALA A 172 -12.58 -17.46 6.81
C ALA A 172 -12.20 -15.98 6.62
N TYR A 173 -12.62 -15.09 7.52
CA TYR A 173 -12.20 -13.68 7.55
C TYR A 173 -10.70 -13.56 7.78
N ALA A 174 -10.17 -14.22 8.80
CA ALA A 174 -8.75 -14.18 9.10
C ALA A 174 -7.90 -14.61 7.90
N ARG A 175 -8.28 -15.70 7.20
CA ARG A 175 -7.63 -16.14 5.97
C ARG A 175 -7.70 -15.12 4.84
N SER A 176 -8.77 -14.32 4.74
CA SER A 176 -8.92 -13.33 3.67
C SER A 176 -8.14 -12.05 3.90
N VAL A 177 -7.90 -11.69 5.17
CA VAL A 177 -7.15 -10.48 5.54
C VAL A 177 -5.64 -10.69 5.53
N HIS A 178 -5.14 -11.93 5.67
CA HIS A 178 -3.73 -12.20 5.92
C HIS A 178 -3.07 -13.16 4.91
N GLY A 179 -3.56 -13.23 3.70
CA GLY A 179 -2.84 -13.88 2.64
C GLY A 179 -3.50 -15.11 2.06
N ALA A 180 -4.22 -14.89 1.01
CA ALA A 180 -4.40 -15.91 0.01
C ALA A 180 -3.05 -16.11 -0.70
N THR A 181 -2.42 -17.26 -0.48
CA THR A 181 -1.32 -17.76 -1.32
C THR A 181 -1.80 -18.11 -2.74
N GLU A 182 -2.99 -17.67 -3.11
CA GLU A 182 -3.57 -17.94 -4.41
C GLU A 182 -2.87 -17.10 -5.48
N THR A 183 -2.35 -17.77 -6.51
CA THR A 183 -1.76 -17.10 -7.66
C THR A 183 -2.84 -16.46 -8.52
N SER A 184 -2.51 -15.32 -9.13
CA SER A 184 -3.39 -14.67 -10.10
C SER A 184 -3.48 -15.50 -11.37
N HIS A 185 -4.69 -15.61 -11.93
CA HIS A 185 -4.98 -16.31 -13.16
C HIS A 185 -5.84 -15.45 -14.08
N ARG A 186 -5.60 -15.60 -15.39
CA ARG A 186 -6.45 -14.96 -16.38
C ARG A 186 -7.76 -15.74 -16.50
N ILE A 187 -8.87 -15.11 -16.16
CA ILE A 187 -10.20 -15.73 -16.24
C ILE A 187 -11.13 -14.93 -17.17
N ASN A 188 -12.02 -15.65 -17.83
CA ASN A 188 -13.14 -15.02 -18.51
C ASN A 188 -14.20 -14.66 -17.47
N LEU A 189 -14.43 -13.36 -17.29
CA LEU A 189 -15.33 -12.87 -16.25
C LEU A 189 -16.78 -13.31 -16.46
N ASP A 190 -17.26 -13.27 -17.70
CA ASP A 190 -18.66 -13.64 -18.01
C ASP A 190 -18.90 -15.12 -17.66
N ALA A 191 -18.00 -16.02 -18.06
CA ALA A 191 -18.11 -17.43 -17.73
C ALA A 191 -18.03 -17.68 -16.21
N PHE A 192 -17.20 -16.91 -15.50
CA PHE A 192 -17.06 -16.98 -14.05
C PHE A 192 -18.34 -16.53 -13.34
N LEU A 193 -18.95 -15.43 -13.77
CA LEU A 193 -20.18 -14.90 -13.19
C LEU A 193 -21.41 -15.75 -13.57
N ASP A 194 -21.44 -16.29 -14.80
CA ASP A 194 -22.49 -17.25 -15.23
C ASP A 194 -22.47 -18.49 -14.32
N SER A 195 -21.28 -19.05 -14.06
CA SER A 195 -21.15 -20.19 -13.15
C SER A 195 -21.62 -19.86 -11.73
N LEU A 196 -21.28 -18.67 -11.21
CA LEU A 196 -21.73 -18.24 -9.88
C LEU A 196 -23.25 -18.07 -9.83
N ALA A 197 -23.84 -17.40 -10.81
CA ALA A 197 -25.28 -17.17 -10.86
C ALA A 197 -26.05 -18.49 -10.99
N PHE A 198 -25.54 -19.42 -11.81
CA PHE A 198 -26.11 -20.74 -12.00
C PHE A 198 -26.16 -21.55 -10.68
N ASP A 199 -25.11 -21.53 -9.87
CA ASP A 199 -25.07 -22.22 -8.59
C ASP A 199 -26.18 -21.75 -7.63
N TYR A 200 -26.50 -20.45 -7.67
CA TYR A 200 -27.61 -19.90 -6.86
C TYR A 200 -28.98 -20.26 -7.44
N GLN A 201 -29.13 -20.16 -8.78
CA GLN A 201 -30.39 -20.47 -9.49
C GLN A 201 -30.76 -21.94 -9.33
N ASP A 202 -29.79 -22.84 -9.39
CA ASP A 202 -29.99 -24.30 -9.20
C ASP A 202 -30.55 -24.64 -7.81
N THR A 203 -30.24 -23.79 -6.80
CA THR A 203 -30.80 -23.90 -5.45
C THR A 203 -32.10 -23.09 -5.27
N GLY A 204 -32.73 -22.60 -6.36
CA GLY A 204 -34.00 -21.87 -6.33
C GLY A 204 -33.91 -20.43 -5.82
N LYS A 205 -32.72 -19.82 -5.75
CA LYS A 205 -32.53 -18.43 -5.33
C LYS A 205 -32.63 -17.49 -6.53
N ASP A 206 -33.26 -16.33 -6.35
CA ASP A 206 -33.41 -15.31 -7.39
C ASP A 206 -32.13 -14.47 -7.55
N VAL A 207 -31.23 -14.97 -8.42
CA VAL A 207 -30.00 -14.27 -8.79
C VAL A 207 -29.99 -14.07 -10.30
N GLN A 208 -29.90 -12.82 -10.74
CA GLN A 208 -29.90 -12.44 -12.14
C GLN A 208 -28.54 -11.82 -12.52
N LEU A 209 -28.01 -12.22 -13.68
CA LEU A 209 -26.80 -11.64 -14.27
C LEU A 209 -27.14 -10.80 -15.49
N THR A 210 -26.66 -9.56 -15.54
CA THR A 210 -26.86 -8.61 -16.64
C THR A 210 -25.55 -7.93 -17.03
N GLY A 211 -25.44 -7.43 -18.26
CA GLY A 211 -24.30 -6.63 -18.68
C GLY A 211 -23.03 -7.45 -18.97
N LYS A 212 -23.14 -8.51 -19.80
CA LYS A 212 -21.97 -9.26 -20.27
C LYS A 212 -21.00 -8.34 -21.03
N ASN A 213 -19.71 -8.46 -20.75
CA ASN A 213 -18.69 -7.53 -21.23
C ASN A 213 -17.50 -8.23 -21.90
N ALA A 214 -17.52 -9.56 -22.06
CA ALA A 214 -16.46 -10.38 -22.64
C ALA A 214 -15.06 -10.05 -22.11
N ALA A 215 -14.96 -9.55 -20.87
CA ALA A 215 -13.71 -9.14 -20.28
C ALA A 215 -12.91 -10.36 -19.78
N VAL A 216 -11.61 -10.33 -20.04
CA VAL A 216 -10.65 -11.23 -19.41
C VAL A 216 -9.90 -10.42 -18.36
N ILE A 217 -9.94 -10.88 -17.13
CA ILE A 217 -9.28 -10.21 -16.00
C ILE A 217 -8.20 -11.10 -15.40
N ASP A 218 -7.19 -10.45 -14.84
CA ASP A 218 -6.14 -11.13 -14.08
C ASP A 218 -6.49 -11.03 -12.59
N THR A 219 -6.97 -12.11 -12.01
CA THR A 219 -7.47 -12.13 -10.64
C THR A 219 -7.23 -13.48 -9.97
N ARG A 220 -7.46 -13.55 -8.66
CA ARG A 220 -7.46 -14.77 -7.85
C ARG A 220 -8.88 -15.35 -7.82
N PRO A 221 -9.17 -16.45 -8.54
CA PRO A 221 -10.55 -16.92 -8.75
C PRO A 221 -11.30 -17.26 -7.46
N HIS A 222 -10.66 -17.94 -6.50
CA HIS A 222 -11.31 -18.30 -5.24
C HIS A 222 -11.56 -17.06 -4.36
N ALA A 223 -10.60 -16.13 -4.32
CA ALA A 223 -10.76 -14.87 -3.60
C ALA A 223 -11.89 -14.03 -4.21
N GLN A 224 -11.93 -13.92 -5.54
CA GLN A 224 -12.98 -13.19 -6.25
C GLN A 224 -14.36 -13.83 -6.07
N ARG A 225 -14.45 -15.18 -6.14
CA ARG A 225 -15.69 -15.90 -5.86
C ARG A 225 -16.22 -15.58 -4.47
N ARG A 226 -15.33 -15.53 -3.48
CA ARG A 226 -15.67 -15.23 -2.11
C ARG A 226 -16.20 -13.81 -1.92
N VAL A 227 -15.61 -12.82 -2.61
CA VAL A 227 -16.14 -11.44 -2.63
C VAL A 227 -17.58 -11.46 -3.10
N LEU A 228 -17.84 -12.07 -4.26
CA LEU A 228 -19.17 -12.08 -4.86
C LEU A 228 -20.16 -12.89 -4.05
N VAL A 229 -19.77 -14.03 -3.50
CA VAL A 229 -20.64 -14.82 -2.59
C VAL A 229 -21.06 -13.97 -1.40
N ASN A 230 -20.13 -13.26 -0.73
CA ASN A 230 -20.45 -12.38 0.39
C ASN A 230 -21.44 -11.27 0.01
N LEU A 231 -21.30 -10.69 -1.18
CA LEU A 231 -22.17 -9.62 -1.65
C LEU A 231 -23.56 -10.15 -2.06
N VAL A 232 -23.60 -11.29 -2.79
CA VAL A 232 -24.84 -11.93 -3.24
C VAL A 232 -25.62 -12.49 -2.05
N ASP A 233 -24.96 -13.13 -1.10
CA ASP A 233 -25.61 -13.64 0.12
C ASP A 233 -26.23 -12.51 0.94
N ASN A 234 -25.55 -11.36 1.06
CA ASN A 234 -26.12 -10.17 1.67
C ASN A 234 -27.33 -9.66 0.90
N ALA A 235 -27.26 -9.56 -0.42
CA ALA A 235 -28.35 -9.11 -1.26
C ALA A 235 -29.59 -10.02 -1.14
N LEU A 236 -29.41 -11.33 -1.16
CA LEU A 236 -30.47 -12.31 -0.97
C LEU A 236 -31.08 -12.24 0.43
N LYS A 237 -30.24 -12.10 1.45
CA LYS A 237 -30.66 -12.05 2.85
C LYS A 237 -31.51 -10.82 3.18
N PHE A 238 -31.15 -9.66 2.68
CA PHE A 238 -31.84 -8.41 3.02
C PHE A 238 -32.83 -7.93 1.96
N GLY A 239 -32.62 -8.35 0.69
CA GLY A 239 -33.45 -7.94 -0.45
C GLY A 239 -34.30 -9.05 -1.08
N GLY A 240 -34.09 -10.32 -0.68
CA GLY A 240 -34.79 -11.49 -1.24
C GLY A 240 -34.33 -11.88 -2.65
N ALA A 241 -33.70 -10.98 -3.40
CA ALA A 241 -33.19 -11.18 -4.75
C ALA A 241 -31.86 -10.41 -4.94
N ALA A 242 -31.01 -10.90 -5.82
CA ALA A 242 -29.76 -10.24 -6.15
C ALA A 242 -29.63 -10.06 -7.67
N GLN A 243 -29.18 -8.88 -8.10
CA GLN A 243 -28.85 -8.62 -9.50
C GLN A 243 -27.36 -8.29 -9.61
N ILE A 244 -26.65 -9.09 -10.40
CA ILE A 244 -25.23 -8.86 -10.71
C ILE A 244 -25.15 -8.11 -12.02
N GLN A 245 -24.42 -6.99 -12.07
CA GLN A 245 -24.19 -6.22 -13.29
C GLN A 245 -22.69 -6.00 -13.48
N VAL A 246 -22.23 -6.06 -14.75
CA VAL A 246 -20.86 -5.76 -15.13
C VAL A 246 -20.86 -4.54 -16.03
N GLN A 247 -20.04 -3.55 -15.67
CA GLN A 247 -19.87 -2.32 -16.44
C GLN A 247 -18.40 -1.96 -16.56
N ARG A 248 -18.03 -1.34 -17.68
CA ARG A 248 -16.73 -0.64 -17.76
C ARG A 248 -16.93 0.79 -17.30
N THR A 249 -16.04 1.26 -16.46
CA THR A 249 -15.99 2.66 -16.04
C THR A 249 -15.33 3.51 -17.12
N ASP A 250 -15.57 4.82 -17.09
CA ASP A 250 -14.96 5.78 -18.02
C ASP A 250 -13.42 5.79 -17.93
N ASN A 251 -12.86 5.37 -16.82
CA ASN A 251 -11.41 5.23 -16.58
C ASN A 251 -10.83 3.89 -17.10
N GLY A 252 -11.61 3.09 -17.79
CA GLY A 252 -11.18 1.79 -18.32
C GLY A 252 -11.13 0.66 -17.27
N GLN A 253 -11.49 0.92 -16.02
CA GLN A 253 -11.60 -0.10 -14.98
C GLN A 253 -12.88 -0.93 -15.16
N LEU A 254 -12.91 -2.10 -14.54
CA LEU A 254 -14.07 -2.96 -14.51
C LEU A 254 -14.83 -2.80 -13.19
N ALA A 255 -16.12 -2.52 -13.27
CA ALA A 255 -17.01 -2.47 -12.13
C ALA A 255 -17.97 -3.67 -12.14
N ILE A 256 -17.94 -4.47 -11.09
CA ILE A 256 -18.93 -5.51 -10.81
C ILE A 256 -19.84 -4.94 -9.74
N GLN A 257 -21.14 -4.92 -10.01
CA GLN A 257 -22.16 -4.36 -9.13
C GLN A 257 -23.10 -5.48 -8.68
N VAL A 258 -23.38 -5.53 -7.40
CA VAL A 258 -24.42 -6.40 -6.83
C VAL A 258 -25.50 -5.50 -6.24
N LEU A 259 -26.71 -5.64 -6.75
CA LEU A 259 -27.86 -4.82 -6.40
C LEU A 259 -28.90 -5.68 -5.70
N ASP A 260 -29.51 -5.15 -4.64
CA ASP A 260 -30.65 -5.73 -3.99
C ASP A 260 -31.88 -4.79 -3.99
N ARG A 261 -33.00 -5.27 -3.43
CA ARG A 261 -34.24 -4.52 -3.23
C ARG A 261 -34.62 -4.42 -1.76
N GLY A 262 -33.63 -4.52 -0.87
CA GLY A 262 -33.82 -4.42 0.56
C GLY A 262 -34.13 -3.02 1.05
N PRO A 263 -34.15 -2.80 2.36
CA PRO A 263 -34.45 -1.50 2.96
C PRO A 263 -33.35 -0.44 2.76
N GLY A 264 -32.17 -0.86 2.27
CA GLY A 264 -31.00 0.00 2.24
C GLY A 264 -30.36 0.15 3.62
N ILE A 265 -29.37 1.04 3.72
CA ILE A 265 -28.59 1.33 4.94
C ILE A 265 -28.58 2.84 5.15
N ASN A 266 -28.67 3.30 6.41
CA ASN A 266 -28.54 4.71 6.72
C ASN A 266 -27.20 5.25 6.17
N GLU A 267 -27.20 6.43 5.54
CA GLU A 267 -25.99 7.01 4.93
C GLU A 267 -24.82 7.12 5.91
N GLN A 268 -25.10 7.40 7.19
CA GLN A 268 -24.10 7.49 8.24
C GLN A 268 -23.46 6.13 8.58
N GLU A 269 -24.16 5.02 8.29
CA GLU A 269 -23.71 3.66 8.58
C GLU A 269 -23.05 2.97 7.39
N LEU A 270 -23.15 3.52 6.16
CA LEU A 270 -22.57 2.92 4.95
C LEU A 270 -21.07 2.64 5.06
N ALA A 271 -20.33 3.52 5.73
CA ALA A 271 -18.89 3.32 5.97
C ALA A 271 -18.63 2.35 7.14
N GLU A 272 -19.53 2.34 8.13
CA GLU A 272 -19.42 1.51 9.34
C GLU A 272 -19.67 0.03 9.04
N VAL A 273 -20.64 -0.29 8.18
CA VAL A 273 -20.95 -1.69 7.81
C VAL A 273 -19.81 -2.40 7.08
N LEU A 274 -18.80 -1.66 6.63
CA LEU A 274 -17.56 -2.21 6.07
C LEU A 274 -16.51 -2.52 7.14
N LYS A 275 -16.78 -2.21 8.42
CA LYS A 275 -15.90 -2.58 9.54
C LYS A 275 -16.21 -4.00 10.02
N PRO A 276 -15.22 -4.75 10.50
CA PRO A 276 -15.45 -6.08 11.07
C PRO A 276 -16.41 -6.04 12.26
N PHE A 277 -17.29 -7.04 12.34
CA PHE A 277 -18.27 -7.23 13.44
C PHE A 277 -19.33 -6.13 13.55
N TYR A 278 -19.36 -5.16 12.64
CA TYR A 278 -20.40 -4.15 12.63
C TYR A 278 -21.70 -4.69 12.04
N ARG A 279 -22.83 -4.39 12.71
CA ARG A 279 -24.18 -4.74 12.26
C ARG A 279 -25.12 -3.57 12.50
N VAL A 280 -25.96 -3.26 11.51
CA VAL A 280 -27.02 -2.27 11.66
C VAL A 280 -28.02 -2.75 12.71
N GLU A 281 -28.50 -1.86 13.59
CA GLU A 281 -29.36 -2.23 14.72
C GLU A 281 -30.62 -2.99 14.30
N SER A 282 -31.22 -2.63 13.17
CA SER A 282 -32.37 -3.31 12.60
C SER A 282 -32.11 -4.77 12.20
N SER A 283 -30.84 -5.12 11.95
CA SER A 283 -30.42 -6.47 11.56
C SER A 283 -29.97 -7.34 12.75
N ARG A 284 -30.04 -6.82 13.98
CA ARG A 284 -29.71 -7.59 15.21
C ARG A 284 -30.73 -8.64 15.56
N ASN A 285 -31.88 -8.67 14.87
CA ASN A 285 -32.88 -9.73 15.06
C ASN A 285 -32.28 -11.10 14.75
N ARG A 286 -32.59 -12.11 15.55
CA ARG A 286 -32.07 -13.48 15.44
C ARG A 286 -32.41 -14.16 14.10
N GLU A 287 -33.47 -13.73 13.42
CA GLU A 287 -33.89 -14.28 12.13
C GLU A 287 -32.94 -13.93 10.96
N THR A 288 -32.19 -12.81 11.05
CA THR A 288 -31.24 -12.36 10.05
C THR A 288 -29.79 -12.64 10.46
N GLY A 289 -29.49 -13.79 11.07
CA GLY A 289 -28.16 -14.19 11.58
C GLY A 289 -26.96 -13.79 10.69
N GLY A 290 -25.79 -13.62 11.30
CA GLY A 290 -24.51 -13.29 10.62
C GLY A 290 -23.64 -12.44 11.52
N VAL A 291 -22.34 -12.65 11.42
CA VAL A 291 -21.32 -12.12 12.34
C VAL A 291 -20.94 -10.66 12.02
N GLY A 292 -21.33 -10.14 10.86
CA GLY A 292 -20.88 -8.83 10.37
C GLY A 292 -19.45 -8.88 9.79
N LEU A 293 -19.02 -10.03 9.28
CA LEU A 293 -17.70 -10.21 8.68
C LEU A 293 -17.71 -10.25 7.15
N GLY A 294 -18.87 -10.54 6.51
CA GLY A 294 -18.94 -10.74 5.07
C GLY A 294 -18.50 -9.51 4.25
N LEU A 295 -19.04 -8.33 4.56
CA LEU A 295 -18.69 -7.09 3.85
C LEU A 295 -17.24 -6.64 4.11
N SER A 296 -16.78 -6.77 5.35
CA SER A 296 -15.41 -6.44 5.71
C SER A 296 -14.39 -7.39 5.06
N ALA A 297 -14.72 -8.69 4.96
CA ALA A 297 -13.94 -9.67 4.23
C ALA A 297 -13.88 -9.35 2.73
N ALA A 298 -15.04 -9.03 2.13
CA ALA A 298 -15.10 -8.63 0.72
C ALA A 298 -14.23 -7.40 0.45
N ARG A 299 -14.32 -6.37 1.31
CA ARG A 299 -13.50 -5.16 1.22
C ARG A 299 -12.01 -5.46 1.32
N ALA A 300 -11.60 -6.31 2.27
CA ALA A 300 -10.21 -6.68 2.45
C ALA A 300 -9.64 -7.39 1.21
N ILE A 301 -10.38 -8.36 0.65
CA ILE A 301 -9.99 -9.10 -0.55
C ILE A 301 -9.89 -8.17 -1.77
N VAL A 302 -10.85 -7.26 -1.96
CA VAL A 302 -10.86 -6.31 -3.09
C VAL A 302 -9.67 -5.36 -3.00
N ARG A 303 -9.36 -4.82 -1.81
CA ARG A 303 -8.20 -3.95 -1.58
C ARG A 303 -6.87 -4.66 -1.85
N GLU A 304 -6.75 -5.91 -1.44
CA GLU A 304 -5.56 -6.72 -1.71
C GLU A 304 -5.30 -6.93 -3.21
N GLN A 305 -6.36 -6.89 -4.02
CA GLN A 305 -6.27 -6.94 -5.49
C GLN A 305 -6.12 -5.56 -6.14
N GLY A 306 -5.88 -4.51 -5.36
CA GLY A 306 -5.73 -3.14 -5.85
C GLY A 306 -7.04 -2.48 -6.28
N GLY A 307 -8.18 -3.07 -5.91
CA GLY A 307 -9.52 -2.56 -6.19
C GLY A 307 -10.15 -1.79 -5.03
N GLU A 308 -11.39 -1.35 -5.24
CA GLU A 308 -12.19 -0.68 -4.23
C GLU A 308 -13.61 -1.27 -4.15
N LEU A 309 -14.11 -1.45 -2.91
CA LEU A 309 -15.50 -1.80 -2.63
C LEU A 309 -16.23 -0.60 -2.04
N THR A 310 -17.26 -0.15 -2.72
CA THR A 310 -18.11 0.96 -2.29
C THR A 310 -19.57 0.50 -2.15
N LEU A 311 -20.29 1.11 -1.19
CA LEU A 311 -21.69 0.86 -0.95
C LEU A 311 -22.48 2.15 -1.14
N SER A 312 -23.65 2.07 -1.75
CA SER A 312 -24.58 3.20 -1.90
C SER A 312 -26.03 2.73 -1.90
N ASN A 313 -26.93 3.56 -1.42
CA ASN A 313 -28.36 3.30 -1.52
C ASN A 313 -28.85 3.57 -2.95
N ARG A 314 -29.82 2.78 -3.39
CA ARG A 314 -30.48 2.96 -4.69
C ARG A 314 -31.64 3.92 -4.60
N SER A 315 -31.88 4.72 -5.63
CA SER A 315 -33.00 5.70 -5.68
C SER A 315 -34.40 5.07 -5.58
N GLY A 316 -34.52 3.77 -5.83
CA GLY A 316 -35.76 3.01 -5.75
C GLY A 316 -35.89 2.07 -4.53
N GLY A 317 -34.98 2.22 -3.53
CA GLY A 317 -34.81 1.29 -2.43
C GLY A 317 -33.83 0.16 -2.74
N GLY A 318 -33.16 -0.36 -1.72
CA GLY A 318 -32.12 -1.37 -1.82
C GLY A 318 -30.71 -0.80 -1.75
N LEU A 319 -29.75 -1.69 -1.72
CA LEU A 319 -28.32 -1.39 -1.67
C LEU A 319 -27.66 -1.73 -3.01
N LEU A 320 -26.66 -0.94 -3.37
CA LEU A 320 -25.72 -1.18 -4.46
C LEU A 320 -24.34 -1.40 -3.83
N ALA A 321 -23.79 -2.59 -3.96
CA ALA A 321 -22.40 -2.88 -3.67
C ALA A 321 -21.60 -2.91 -4.97
N ARG A 322 -20.60 -2.04 -5.09
CA ARG A 322 -19.78 -1.87 -6.30
C ARG A 322 -18.35 -2.22 -6.01
N VAL A 323 -17.83 -3.19 -6.77
CA VAL A 323 -16.45 -3.64 -6.75
C VAL A 323 -15.77 -3.12 -8.01
N GLU A 324 -14.76 -2.29 -7.86
CA GLU A 324 -13.90 -1.81 -8.94
C GLU A 324 -12.57 -2.55 -8.89
N LEU A 325 -12.17 -3.11 -10.03
CA LEU A 325 -10.90 -3.84 -10.18
C LEU A 325 -10.08 -3.20 -11.29
N PRO A 326 -8.75 -3.10 -11.13
CA PRO A 326 -7.86 -2.75 -12.24
C PRO A 326 -7.92 -3.84 -13.31
N LEU A 327 -7.84 -3.44 -14.59
CA LEU A 327 -7.80 -4.36 -15.74
C LEU A 327 -6.37 -4.80 -16.03
#